data_736ce1e556cb0d1e84baa7e5fb6a20ec
#
_entry.id   736ce1e556cb0d1e84baa7e5fb6a20ec
#
_cell.length_a   1.000
_cell.length_b   1.000
_cell.length_c   1.000
_cell.angle_alpha   90.00
_cell.angle_beta   90.00
_cell.angle_gamma   90.00
#
_symmetry.space_group_name_H-M   'P 1'
#
loop_
_entity.id
_entity.type
_entity.pdbx_description
1 polymer ?
#
loop_
_entity_poly.entity_id
_entity_poly.type
_entity_poly.pdbx_seq_one_letter_code
_entity_poly.pdbx_strand_id
1 'polypeptide(L)'
;GGMELSQTPQNALFNEEKLAELHQIASGNKEFLKKIADTYVRQFEAKFPELKQMVRERNHEQIEQLAHLLKGASYSVGLDETAARFHQLEMAGETNETSNLEPILDEIEADMHRFDQEWDAHLNELP
;
A
#
# COMPACT_ATOMS: atom_id res chain seq x y z
N GLY A 1 -0.52 -23.95 18.08
CA GLY A 1 -0.54 -23.58 17.89
C GLY A 1 -0.55 -23.19 17.77
N GLY A 2 -0.78 -23.19 17.82
CA GLY A 2 -0.91 -22.76 17.53
C GLY A 2 -0.58 -22.22 17.28
N MET A 3 -0.44 -22.20 17.50
CA MET A 3 -0.30 -21.57 17.09
C MET A 3 0.20 -21.34 16.23
N GLU A 4 0.46 -21.57 15.78
CA GLU A 4 0.89 -21.36 14.95
C GLU A 4 0.64 -20.99 14.06
N LEU A 5 0.31 -21.09 14.04
CA LEU A 5 -0.17 -20.73 13.10
C LEU A 5 -0.24 -19.61 12.65
N SER A 6 -0.41 -19.39 12.95
CA SER A 6 -0.88 -18.30 12.66
C SER A 6 -0.10 -17.22 12.32
N GLN A 7 0.66 -17.04 12.48
CA GLN A 7 1.20 -15.89 12.37
C GLN A 7 1.72 -15.42 11.20
N THR A 8 2.07 -16.11 10.40
CA THR A 8 2.82 -15.55 9.36
C THR A 8 2.06 -14.87 8.30
N PRO A 9 1.00 -15.42 7.73
CA PRO A 9 0.33 -14.74 6.63
C PRO A 9 -0.24 -13.40 7.03
N GLN A 10 -0.66 -13.28 8.29
CA GLN A 10 -1.26 -12.05 8.72
C GLN A 10 -0.30 -10.91 8.82
N ASN A 11 1.00 -11.22 8.93
CA ASN A 11 2.01 -10.20 9.07
C ASN A 11 2.75 -9.93 7.78
N ALA A 12 2.40 -10.62 6.71
CA ALA A 12 3.05 -10.42 5.43
C ALA A 12 2.59 -9.09 4.86
N LEU A 13 3.54 -8.26 4.50
CA LEU A 13 3.24 -6.99 3.89
C LEU A 13 2.85 -7.16 2.43
N PHE A 14 3.47 -8.09 1.73
CA PHE A 14 3.30 -8.24 0.29
C PHE A 14 2.54 -9.49 -0.09
N ASN A 15 1.79 -9.40 -1.19
CA ASN A 15 1.18 -10.53 -1.85
C ASN A 15 2.27 -11.28 -2.61
N GLU A 16 2.56 -12.52 -2.22
CA GLU A 16 3.65 -13.29 -2.80
C GLU A 16 3.44 -13.60 -4.27
N GLU A 17 2.19 -13.85 -4.66
CA GLU A 17 1.90 -14.11 -6.06
C GLU A 17 2.17 -12.90 -6.92
N LYS A 18 1.82 -11.72 -6.42
CA LYS A 18 2.07 -10.49 -7.15
C LYS A 18 3.55 -10.22 -7.29
N LEU A 19 4.30 -10.45 -6.22
CA LEU A 19 5.76 -10.29 -6.30
C LEU A 19 6.37 -11.25 -7.31
N ALA A 20 5.87 -12.49 -7.37
CA ALA A 20 6.35 -13.45 -8.35
C ALA A 20 6.06 -12.97 -9.77
N GLU A 21 4.87 -12.40 -10.00
CA GLU A 21 4.53 -11.83 -11.31
C GLU A 21 5.47 -10.70 -11.69
N LEU A 22 5.74 -9.80 -10.75
CA LEU A 22 6.62 -8.68 -11.01
C LEU A 22 8.03 -9.16 -11.34
N HIS A 23 8.50 -10.17 -10.60
CA HIS A 23 9.81 -10.74 -10.84
C HIS A 23 9.87 -11.36 -12.24
N GLN A 24 8.81 -12.05 -12.64
CA GLN A 24 8.73 -12.68 -13.94
C GLN A 24 8.73 -11.64 -15.06
N ILE A 25 7.95 -10.57 -14.90
CA ILE A 25 7.91 -9.48 -15.87
C ILE A 25 9.28 -8.82 -15.99
N ALA A 26 9.96 -8.65 -14.87
CA ALA A 26 11.28 -8.03 -14.86
C ALA A 26 12.37 -8.95 -15.40
N SER A 27 12.11 -10.23 -15.53
CA SER A 27 13.08 -11.22 -16.01
C SER A 27 14.38 -11.16 -15.22
N GLY A 28 14.26 -11.04 -13.91
CA GLY A 28 15.41 -10.97 -13.02
C GLY A 28 16.13 -9.64 -12.98
N ASN A 29 15.57 -8.62 -13.62
CA ASN A 29 16.18 -7.29 -13.63
C ASN A 29 15.83 -6.54 -12.35
N LYS A 30 16.76 -6.56 -11.39
CA LYS A 30 16.52 -5.93 -10.10
C LYS A 30 16.40 -4.41 -10.20
N GLU A 31 17.08 -3.81 -11.16
CA GLU A 31 16.97 -2.38 -11.37
C GLU A 31 15.57 -1.96 -11.77
N PHE A 32 14.94 -2.78 -12.60
CA PHE A 32 13.56 -2.52 -13.00
C PHE A 32 12.62 -2.59 -11.78
N LEU A 33 12.84 -3.59 -10.91
CA LEU A 33 12.03 -3.73 -9.71
C LEU A 33 12.25 -2.55 -8.75
N LYS A 34 13.49 -2.05 -8.66
CA LYS A 34 13.75 -0.87 -7.85
C LYS A 34 13.02 0.34 -8.39
N LYS A 35 12.94 0.47 -9.71
CA LYS A 35 12.22 1.59 -10.31
C LYS A 35 10.74 1.53 -10.02
N ILE A 36 10.16 0.31 -10.02
CA ILE A 36 8.76 0.14 -9.66
C ILE A 36 8.52 0.65 -8.25
N ALA A 37 9.37 0.24 -7.30
CA ALA A 37 9.24 0.69 -5.92
C ALA A 37 9.42 2.20 -5.78
N ASP A 38 10.43 2.75 -6.46
CA ASP A 38 10.66 4.19 -6.41
C ASP A 38 9.48 4.98 -6.94
N THR A 39 8.89 4.51 -8.03
CA THR A 39 7.73 5.18 -8.62
C THR A 39 6.57 5.17 -7.63
N TYR A 40 6.35 4.03 -6.99
CA TYR A 40 5.29 3.92 -5.99
C TYR A 40 5.53 4.88 -4.83
N VAL A 41 6.74 4.90 -4.29
CA VAL A 41 7.06 5.75 -3.15
C VAL A 41 6.87 7.22 -3.50
N ARG A 42 7.31 7.63 -4.70
CA ARG A 42 7.14 9.03 -5.12
C ARG A 42 5.68 9.41 -5.24
N GLN A 43 4.87 8.52 -5.82
CA GLN A 43 3.45 8.79 -5.94
C GLN A 43 2.79 8.87 -4.56
N PHE A 44 3.17 7.95 -3.67
CA PHE A 44 2.67 7.97 -2.31
C PHE A 44 3.02 9.29 -1.62
N GLU A 45 4.31 9.68 -1.71
CA GLU A 45 4.76 10.90 -1.04
C GLU A 45 4.11 12.16 -1.60
N ALA A 46 3.72 12.14 -2.86
CA ALA A 46 3.05 13.27 -3.47
C ALA A 46 1.57 13.32 -3.09
N LYS A 47 0.91 12.17 -3.01
CA LYS A 47 -0.54 12.14 -2.89
C LYS A 47 -1.07 11.87 -1.48
N PHE A 48 -0.31 11.16 -0.65
CA PHE A 48 -0.79 10.85 0.67
C PHE A 48 -0.97 12.08 1.56
N PRO A 49 -0.04 13.05 1.53
CA PRO A 49 -0.28 14.29 2.30
C PRO A 49 -1.53 15.03 1.85
N GLU A 50 -1.83 15.01 0.54
CA GLU A 50 -3.08 15.59 0.05
C GLU A 50 -4.28 14.85 0.62
N LEU A 51 -4.21 13.52 0.63
CA LEU A 51 -5.31 12.72 1.17
C LEU A 51 -5.52 13.02 2.65
N LYS A 52 -4.44 13.12 3.42
CA LYS A 52 -4.55 13.45 4.84
C LYS A 52 -5.22 14.81 5.03
N GLN A 53 -4.87 15.78 4.19
CA GLN A 53 -5.48 17.10 4.28
C GLN A 53 -6.96 17.03 3.94
N MET A 54 -7.34 16.26 2.91
CA MET A 54 -8.74 16.10 2.53
C MET A 54 -9.54 15.42 3.63
N VAL A 55 -8.93 14.49 4.34
CA VAL A 55 -9.58 13.87 5.50
C VAL A 55 -9.84 14.91 6.58
N ARG A 56 -8.86 15.77 6.86
CA ARG A 56 -9.05 16.84 7.86
C ARG A 56 -10.17 17.79 7.46
N GLU A 57 -10.26 18.08 6.16
CA GLU A 57 -11.27 19.01 5.64
C GLU A 57 -12.61 18.33 5.37
N ARG A 58 -12.66 17.02 5.51
CA ARG A 58 -13.85 16.22 5.20
C ARG A 58 -14.35 16.46 3.78
N ASN A 59 -13.41 16.56 2.85
CA ASN A 59 -13.73 16.71 1.44
C ASN A 59 -13.98 15.31 0.86
N HIS A 60 -15.22 14.91 0.88
CA HIS A 60 -15.62 13.52 0.57
C HIS A 60 -15.19 13.10 -0.84
N GLU A 61 -15.42 13.95 -1.80
CA GLU A 61 -15.09 13.61 -3.18
C GLU A 61 -13.61 13.43 -3.39
N GLN A 62 -12.80 14.31 -2.82
CA GLN A 62 -11.35 14.21 -2.96
C GLN A 62 -10.78 13.03 -2.18
N ILE A 63 -11.37 12.72 -1.02
CA ILE A 63 -10.97 11.52 -0.28
C ILE A 63 -11.18 10.29 -1.16
N GLU A 64 -12.35 10.20 -1.78
CA GLU A 64 -12.65 9.07 -2.65
C GLU A 64 -11.65 8.95 -3.80
N GLN A 65 -11.39 10.06 -4.48
CA GLN A 65 -10.53 10.04 -5.66
C GLN A 65 -9.08 9.72 -5.33
N LEU A 66 -8.55 10.35 -4.29
CA LEU A 66 -7.16 10.13 -3.90
C LEU A 66 -6.95 8.72 -3.35
N ALA A 67 -7.91 8.24 -2.57
CA ALA A 67 -7.84 6.88 -2.05
C ALA A 67 -7.91 5.86 -3.18
N HIS A 68 -8.76 6.10 -4.17
CA HIS A 68 -8.86 5.21 -5.32
C HIS A 68 -7.54 5.12 -6.07
N LEU A 69 -6.91 6.27 -6.30
CA LEU A 69 -5.62 6.32 -6.99
C LEU A 69 -4.57 5.51 -6.23
N LEU A 70 -4.45 5.76 -4.92
CA LEU A 70 -3.43 5.11 -4.12
C LEU A 70 -3.74 3.62 -3.89
N LYS A 71 -5.02 3.26 -3.89
CA LYS A 71 -5.40 1.86 -3.85
C LYS A 71 -4.83 1.10 -5.04
N GLY A 72 -5.06 1.63 -6.24
CA GLY A 72 -4.55 0.99 -7.46
C GLY A 72 -3.03 0.89 -7.46
N ALA A 73 -2.37 1.96 -7.05
CA ALA A 73 -0.91 1.96 -6.97
C ALA A 73 -0.41 0.91 -6.00
N SER A 74 -1.08 0.76 -4.85
CA SER A 74 -0.67 -0.21 -3.84
C SER A 74 -0.83 -1.64 -4.33
N TYR A 75 -1.91 -1.94 -5.03
CA TYR A 75 -2.08 -3.25 -5.64
C TYR A 75 -0.95 -3.55 -6.63
N SER A 76 -0.50 -2.54 -7.37
CA SER A 76 0.49 -2.77 -8.41
C SER A 76 1.85 -3.22 -7.87
N VAL A 77 2.13 -2.97 -6.59
CA VAL A 77 3.37 -3.42 -5.96
C VAL A 77 3.13 -4.53 -4.93
N GLY A 78 1.94 -5.13 -4.96
CA GLY A 78 1.65 -6.27 -4.09
C GLY A 78 1.30 -5.90 -2.67
N LEU A 79 0.97 -4.65 -2.39
CA LEU A 79 0.60 -4.20 -1.05
C LEU A 79 -0.92 -4.32 -0.87
N ASP A 80 -1.41 -5.57 -0.84
CA ASP A 80 -2.85 -5.80 -0.81
C ASP A 80 -3.50 -5.29 0.46
N GLU A 81 -2.85 -5.43 1.61
CA GLU A 81 -3.41 -4.93 2.86
C GLU A 81 -3.49 -3.41 2.86
N THR A 82 -2.44 -2.77 2.36
CA THR A 82 -2.43 -1.31 2.25
C THR A 82 -3.51 -0.87 1.28
N ALA A 83 -3.66 -1.58 0.16
CA ALA A 83 -4.72 -1.28 -0.79
C ALA A 83 -6.09 -1.42 -0.15
N ALA A 84 -6.29 -2.43 0.70
CA ALA A 84 -7.55 -2.60 1.40
C ALA A 84 -7.85 -1.41 2.32
N ARG A 85 -6.82 -0.85 2.95
CA ARG A 85 -7.00 0.33 3.78
C ARG A 85 -7.38 1.55 2.95
N PHE A 86 -6.75 1.71 1.78
CA PHE A 86 -7.18 2.78 0.87
C PHE A 86 -8.61 2.57 0.39
N HIS A 87 -9.00 1.31 0.19
CA HIS A 87 -10.37 1.02 -0.19
C HIS A 87 -11.36 1.47 0.90
N GLN A 88 -11.02 1.25 2.16
CA GLN A 88 -11.86 1.73 3.25
C GLN A 88 -12.03 3.25 3.21
N LEU A 89 -10.95 3.98 2.90
CA LEU A 89 -11.03 5.43 2.76
C LEU A 89 -11.86 5.84 1.55
N GLU A 90 -11.70 5.11 0.47
CA GLU A 90 -12.48 5.37 -0.74
C GLU A 90 -13.97 5.22 -0.46
N MET A 91 -14.35 4.14 0.22
CA MET A 91 -15.75 3.90 0.55
C MET A 91 -16.29 4.93 1.53
N ALA A 92 -15.45 5.36 2.48
CA ALA A 92 -15.85 6.42 3.41
C ALA A 92 -16.17 7.70 2.66
N GLY A 93 -15.34 8.06 1.68
CA GLY A 93 -15.62 9.23 0.85
C GLY A 93 -16.89 9.08 0.05
N GLU A 94 -17.09 7.89 -0.52
CA GLU A 94 -18.27 7.62 -1.33
C GLU A 94 -19.56 7.70 -0.53
N THR A 95 -19.54 7.23 0.72
CA THR A 95 -20.73 7.21 1.56
C THR A 95 -20.85 8.43 2.47
N ASN A 96 -19.91 9.38 2.36
CA ASN A 96 -19.89 10.59 3.18
C ASN A 96 -19.71 10.31 4.67
N GLU A 97 -19.06 9.20 5.00
CA GLU A 97 -18.81 8.83 6.38
C GLU A 97 -17.33 9.02 6.67
N THR A 98 -16.91 10.28 6.80
CA THR A 98 -15.49 10.61 6.86
C THR A 98 -15.01 11.03 8.25
N SER A 99 -15.73 10.63 9.30
CA SER A 99 -15.22 10.81 10.65
C SER A 99 -14.41 9.58 11.06
N ASN A 100 -13.43 9.81 11.95
CA ASN A 100 -12.63 8.73 12.52
C ASN A 100 -11.83 7.94 11.49
N LEU A 101 -11.28 8.62 10.50
CA LEU A 101 -10.44 7.97 9.50
C LEU A 101 -8.96 7.97 9.87
N GLU A 102 -8.58 8.71 10.91
CA GLU A 102 -7.18 8.81 11.30
C GLU A 102 -6.52 7.48 11.63
N PRO A 103 -7.19 6.54 12.33
CA PRO A 103 -6.54 5.25 12.58
C PRO A 103 -6.17 4.51 11.29
N ILE A 104 -6.99 4.64 10.25
CA ILE A 104 -6.68 4.00 8.97
C ILE A 104 -5.44 4.65 8.35
N LEU A 105 -5.36 5.98 8.41
CA LEU A 105 -4.20 6.70 7.90
C LEU A 105 -2.93 6.27 8.66
N ASP A 106 -3.03 6.09 9.97
CA ASP A 106 -1.90 5.67 10.78
C ASP A 106 -1.43 4.27 10.37
N GLU A 107 -2.35 3.37 10.09
CA GLU A 107 -2.00 2.04 9.64
C GLU A 107 -1.29 2.06 8.30
N ILE A 108 -1.75 2.93 7.40
CA ILE A 108 -1.10 3.08 6.11
C ILE A 108 0.34 3.58 6.29
N GLU A 109 0.52 4.56 7.17
CA GLU A 109 1.87 5.06 7.44
C GLU A 109 2.77 3.98 8.01
N ALA A 110 2.23 3.13 8.89
CA ALA A 110 3.00 2.02 9.44
C ALA A 110 3.43 1.05 8.34
N ASP A 111 2.53 0.78 7.40
CA ASP A 111 2.87 -0.07 6.26
C ASP A 111 4.03 0.52 5.47
N MET A 112 4.01 1.82 5.25
CA MET A 112 5.05 2.47 4.46
C MET A 112 6.39 2.50 5.19
N HIS A 113 6.38 2.56 6.52
CA HIS A 113 7.62 2.44 7.28
C HIS A 113 8.28 1.08 7.08
N ARG A 114 7.49 0.04 6.85
CA ARG A 114 8.01 -1.29 6.59
C ARG A 114 8.40 -1.51 5.15
N PHE A 115 7.85 -0.71 4.24
CA PHE A 115 7.93 -0.98 2.81
C PHE A 115 9.38 -1.09 2.32
N ASP A 116 10.18 -0.09 2.60
CA ASP A 116 11.55 -0.06 2.08
C ASP A 116 12.36 -1.26 2.55
N GLN A 117 12.27 -1.57 3.84
CA GLN A 117 13.03 -2.69 4.38
C GLN A 117 12.60 -4.02 3.79
N GLU A 118 11.30 -4.21 3.70
CA GLU A 118 10.79 -5.51 3.23
C GLU A 118 10.95 -5.68 1.73
N TRP A 119 10.85 -4.57 0.99
CA TRP A 119 11.11 -4.64 -0.45
C TRP A 119 12.58 -4.97 -0.71
N ASP A 120 13.50 -4.31 0.00
CA ASP A 120 14.92 -4.59 -0.14
C ASP A 120 15.26 -6.03 0.24
N ALA A 121 14.66 -6.51 1.32
CA ALA A 121 14.88 -7.90 1.74
C ALA A 121 14.40 -8.86 0.65
N HIS A 122 13.26 -8.56 0.05
CA HIS A 122 12.73 -9.38 -1.02
C HIS A 122 13.66 -9.38 -2.24
N LEU A 123 14.15 -8.22 -2.63
CA LEU A 123 15.08 -8.12 -3.75
C LEU A 123 16.36 -8.91 -3.49
N ASN A 124 16.84 -8.89 -2.26
CA ASN A 124 18.07 -9.59 -1.91
C ASN A 124 17.92 -11.11 -1.95
N GLU A 125 16.70 -11.61 -1.86
CA GLU A 125 16.43 -13.04 -1.93
C GLU A 125 16.35 -13.55 -3.35
N LEU A 126 16.27 -12.66 -4.32
CA LEU A 126 16.18 -13.08 -5.71
C LEU A 126 17.52 -13.52 -6.24
N PRO A 127 17.55 -14.53 -7.14
CA PRO A 127 18.79 -15.03 -7.70
C PRO A 127 19.51 -14.01 -8.57
#